data_9384d11005da63b44c56df5b9764c27a
#
_entry.id   9384d11005da63b44c56df5b9764c27a
#
_cell.length_a   1.000
_cell.length_b   1.000
_cell.length_c   1.000
_cell.angle_alpha   90.00
_cell.angle_beta   90.00
_cell.angle_gamma   90.00
#
_symmetry.space_group_name_H-M   'P 1'
#
loop_
_entity.id
_entity.type
_entity.pdbx_description
1 polymer ?
#
loop_
_entity_poly.entity_id
_entity_poly.type
_entity_poly.pdbx_seq_one_letter_code
_entity_poly.pdbx_strand_id
1 'polypeptide(L)'
;MSAVSGWWDDFFWGSLVVVELFFVALIMTILFGLIGAGAKLSNNRVAKSIASGYTIVFRGTPEILVLLLFYFGSAITLTTIAQIFDPEIKFVDFPPFWAGSFAIALIIGSYATETFRGAFLGVDPGQIEAARALGISSLKTFIYVRIPAMWRLALPPFGNHMLSLVKDTALVAIIGLEETLFVAEQAIGYTGKPFTMYIVVGAIYLGFSTIITFTVMGLERYANRHLEVTR
;
A
#
# COMPACT_ATOMS: atom_id res chain seq x y z
N MET A 1 -23.64 -25.16 2.55
CA MET A 1 -23.40 -24.75 1.15
C MET A 1 -24.53 -23.89 0.57
N SER A 2 -25.80 -24.15 0.88
CA SER A 2 -26.93 -23.34 0.39
C SER A 2 -26.95 -21.85 0.80
N ALA A 3 -26.27 -21.47 1.88
CA ALA A 3 -26.28 -20.08 2.36
C ALA A 3 -25.41 -19.13 1.51
N VAL A 4 -24.42 -19.64 0.83
CA VAL A 4 -23.45 -18.85 0.01
C VAL A 4 -23.84 -18.87 -1.46
N SER A 5 -24.70 -19.82 -1.90
CA SER A 5 -24.97 -20.05 -3.32
C SER A 5 -25.57 -18.86 -4.08
N GLY A 6 -26.22 -17.94 -3.39
CA GLY A 6 -26.79 -16.73 -3.99
C GLY A 6 -25.86 -15.51 -3.94
N TRP A 7 -24.65 -15.62 -3.38
CA TRP A 7 -23.73 -14.51 -3.14
C TRP A 7 -22.40 -14.59 -3.90
N TRP A 8 -22.20 -15.63 -4.72
CA TRP A 8 -20.93 -15.82 -5.40
C TRP A 8 -20.60 -14.70 -6.37
N ASP A 9 -21.60 -14.17 -7.07
CA ASP A 9 -21.41 -13.06 -8.00
C ASP A 9 -21.00 -11.80 -7.25
N ASP A 10 -21.64 -11.52 -6.10
CA ASP A 10 -21.29 -10.36 -5.27
C ASP A 10 -19.89 -10.49 -4.68
N PHE A 11 -19.51 -11.69 -4.18
CA PHE A 11 -18.14 -11.94 -3.74
C PHE A 11 -17.13 -11.80 -4.86
N PHE A 12 -17.46 -12.19 -6.08
CA PHE A 12 -16.58 -12.00 -7.23
C PHE A 12 -16.36 -10.50 -7.52
N TRP A 13 -17.42 -9.72 -7.59
CA TRP A 13 -17.32 -8.27 -7.83
C TRP A 13 -16.63 -7.56 -6.66
N GLY A 14 -16.96 -7.89 -5.43
CA GLY A 14 -16.26 -7.37 -4.26
C GLY A 14 -14.77 -7.71 -4.25
N SER A 15 -14.40 -8.91 -4.73
CA SER A 15 -13.00 -9.31 -4.90
C SER A 15 -12.27 -8.51 -5.98
N LEU A 16 -12.94 -8.11 -7.06
CA LEU A 16 -12.36 -7.20 -8.06
C LEU A 16 -12.07 -5.82 -7.48
N VAL A 17 -12.98 -5.30 -6.66
CA VAL A 17 -12.75 -4.02 -5.94
C VAL A 17 -11.52 -4.12 -5.04
N VAL A 18 -11.32 -5.24 -4.33
CA VAL A 18 -10.09 -5.49 -3.55
C VAL A 18 -8.85 -5.42 -4.44
N VAL A 19 -8.87 -6.05 -5.60
CA VAL A 19 -7.74 -6.07 -6.55
C VAL A 19 -7.46 -4.66 -7.09
N GLU A 20 -8.47 -3.92 -7.49
CA GLU A 20 -8.32 -2.54 -7.98
C GLU A 20 -7.74 -1.63 -6.91
N LEU A 21 -8.31 -1.69 -5.70
CA LEU A 21 -7.83 -0.91 -4.55
C LEU A 21 -6.38 -1.26 -4.21
N PHE A 22 -6.04 -2.56 -4.20
CA PHE A 22 -4.69 -3.03 -3.95
C PHE A 22 -3.69 -2.43 -4.94
N PHE A 23 -3.94 -2.48 -6.25
CA PHE A 23 -3.00 -1.95 -7.23
C PHE A 23 -2.87 -0.44 -7.17
N VAL A 24 -3.96 0.30 -6.99
CA VAL A 24 -3.94 1.76 -6.85
C VAL A 24 -3.16 2.14 -5.58
N ALA A 25 -3.48 1.53 -4.44
CA ALA A 25 -2.79 1.79 -3.19
C ALA A 25 -1.32 1.35 -3.23
N LEU A 26 -0.97 0.26 -3.94
CA LEU A 26 0.42 -0.20 -4.12
C LEU A 26 1.27 0.82 -4.88
N ILE A 27 0.75 1.36 -5.99
CA ILE A 27 1.45 2.39 -6.76
C ILE A 27 1.70 3.62 -5.89
N MET A 28 0.68 4.09 -5.18
CA MET A 28 0.80 5.23 -4.26
C MET A 28 1.77 4.94 -3.11
N THR A 29 1.73 3.73 -2.55
CA THR A 29 2.66 3.27 -1.50
C THR A 29 4.11 3.35 -1.96
N ILE A 30 4.41 2.88 -3.18
CA ILE A 30 5.75 2.97 -3.76
C ILE A 30 6.16 4.44 -3.91
N LEU A 31 5.28 5.29 -4.43
CA LEU A 31 5.56 6.71 -4.61
C LEU A 31 5.83 7.40 -3.27
N PHE A 32 4.94 7.27 -2.28
CA PHE A 32 5.13 7.86 -0.95
C PHE A 32 6.36 7.30 -0.24
N GLY A 33 6.60 5.99 -0.36
CA GLY A 33 7.77 5.33 0.20
C GLY A 33 9.08 5.85 -0.38
N LEU A 34 9.18 5.99 -1.71
CA LEU A 34 10.39 6.50 -2.37
C LEU A 34 10.60 8.00 -2.11
N ILE A 35 9.53 8.80 -2.15
CA ILE A 35 9.60 10.25 -1.81
C ILE A 35 10.05 10.40 -0.36
N GLY A 36 9.45 9.68 0.58
CA GLY A 36 9.82 9.70 1.99
C GLY A 36 11.27 9.28 2.23
N ALA A 37 11.70 8.18 1.60
CA ALA A 37 13.09 7.70 1.69
C ALA A 37 14.08 8.71 1.11
N GLY A 38 13.78 9.29 -0.05
CA GLY A 38 14.58 10.35 -0.67
C GLY A 38 14.69 11.58 0.22
N ALA A 39 13.58 12.03 0.81
CA ALA A 39 13.56 13.15 1.74
C ALA A 39 14.39 12.88 3.00
N LYS A 40 14.30 11.66 3.58
CA LYS A 40 15.11 11.26 4.74
C LYS A 40 16.60 11.13 4.45
N LEU A 41 16.97 10.77 3.22
CA LEU A 41 18.36 10.66 2.77
C LEU A 41 18.93 11.98 2.27
N SER A 42 18.11 13.01 2.08
CA SER A 42 18.54 14.32 1.59
C SER A 42 19.37 15.08 2.64
N ASN A 43 20.16 16.05 2.18
CA ASN A 43 20.86 16.99 3.06
C ASN A 43 19.95 18.11 3.57
N ASN A 44 18.73 18.23 3.08
CA ASN A 44 17.77 19.25 3.47
C ASN A 44 17.13 18.88 4.82
N ARG A 45 17.42 19.66 5.86
CA ARG A 45 16.90 19.42 7.22
C ARG A 45 15.37 19.50 7.30
N VAL A 46 14.75 20.39 6.54
CA VAL A 46 13.29 20.56 6.52
C VAL A 46 12.62 19.31 5.90
N ALA A 47 13.10 18.88 4.73
CA ALA A 47 12.58 17.67 4.07
C ALA A 47 12.74 16.44 4.98
N LYS A 48 13.89 16.29 5.63
CA LYS A 48 14.14 15.21 6.59
C LYS A 48 13.19 15.25 7.77
N SER A 49 12.95 16.44 8.35
CA SER A 49 12.04 16.60 9.48
C SER A 49 10.60 16.25 9.10
N ILE A 50 10.10 16.74 7.95
CA ILE A 50 8.76 16.43 7.44
C ILE A 50 8.59 14.92 7.22
N ALA A 51 9.54 14.28 6.53
CA ALA A 51 9.47 12.85 6.29
C ALA A 51 9.58 12.01 7.57
N SER A 52 10.31 12.49 8.57
CA SER A 52 10.37 11.86 9.89
C SER A 52 9.05 12.01 10.65
N GLY A 53 8.46 13.20 10.65
CA GLY A 53 7.13 13.45 11.21
C GLY A 53 6.06 12.57 10.55
N TYR A 54 6.06 12.49 9.21
CA TYR A 54 5.19 11.60 8.44
C TYR A 54 5.29 10.14 8.94
N THR A 55 6.50 9.58 8.98
CA THR A 55 6.67 8.18 9.41
C THR A 55 6.33 7.96 10.88
N ILE A 56 6.59 8.91 11.77
CA ILE A 56 6.22 8.81 13.19
C ILE A 56 4.70 8.80 13.36
N VAL A 57 4.01 9.74 12.72
CA VAL A 57 2.55 9.87 12.83
C VAL A 57 1.83 8.65 12.27
N PHE A 58 2.09 8.30 11.01
CA PHE A 58 1.33 7.21 10.35
C PHE A 58 1.67 5.82 10.86
N ARG A 59 2.87 5.59 11.38
CA ARG A 59 3.23 4.32 12.03
C ARG A 59 2.78 4.22 13.49
N GLY A 60 2.53 5.36 14.14
CA GLY A 60 2.10 5.42 15.53
C GLY A 60 0.59 5.54 15.71
N THR A 61 -0.17 5.73 14.64
CA THR A 61 -1.63 5.89 14.69
C THR A 61 -2.32 4.61 14.22
N PRO A 62 -3.41 4.16 14.87
CA PRO A 62 -4.21 3.02 14.41
C PRO A 62 -4.71 3.23 12.97
N GLU A 63 -4.56 2.23 12.13
CA GLU A 63 -4.87 2.29 10.69
C GLU A 63 -6.32 2.70 10.41
N ILE A 64 -7.24 2.10 11.15
CA ILE A 64 -8.67 2.44 11.06
C ILE A 64 -8.95 3.90 11.38
N LEU A 65 -8.24 4.47 12.36
CA LEU A 65 -8.42 5.88 12.72
C LEU A 65 -7.92 6.79 11.60
N VAL A 66 -6.78 6.48 10.99
CA VAL A 66 -6.28 7.22 9.82
C VAL A 66 -7.28 7.19 8.68
N LEU A 67 -7.85 6.01 8.39
CA LEU A 67 -8.87 5.85 7.34
C LEU A 67 -10.09 6.73 7.60
N LEU A 68 -10.64 6.67 8.81
CA LEU A 68 -11.83 7.45 9.19
C LEU A 68 -11.56 8.96 9.17
N LEU A 69 -10.42 9.39 9.71
CA LEU A 69 -10.02 10.81 9.69
C LEU A 69 -9.82 11.30 8.27
N PHE A 70 -9.25 10.47 7.40
CA PHE A 70 -9.04 10.85 6.00
C PHE A 70 -10.37 10.94 5.23
N TYR A 71 -11.24 9.95 5.37
CA TYR A 71 -12.54 9.93 4.70
C TYR A 71 -13.44 11.08 5.13
N PHE A 72 -13.74 11.18 6.44
CA PHE A 72 -14.61 12.23 6.95
C PHE A 72 -13.96 13.62 6.87
N GLY A 73 -12.64 13.71 7.10
CA GLY A 73 -11.90 14.95 6.98
C GLY A 73 -11.89 15.49 5.53
N SER A 74 -11.76 14.60 4.55
CA SER A 74 -11.85 14.97 3.12
C SER A 74 -13.24 15.48 2.77
N ALA A 75 -14.30 14.79 3.19
CA ALA A 75 -15.68 15.20 2.94
C ALA A 75 -16.00 16.56 3.57
N ILE A 76 -15.59 16.80 4.82
CA ILE A 76 -15.76 18.09 5.50
C ILE A 76 -14.99 19.19 4.77
N THR A 77 -13.74 18.94 4.39
CA THR A 77 -12.90 19.91 3.69
C THR A 77 -13.49 20.28 2.34
N LEU A 78 -13.92 19.29 1.55
CA LEU A 78 -14.55 19.53 0.25
C LEU A 78 -15.86 20.30 0.39
N THR A 79 -16.69 19.95 1.37
CA THR A 79 -17.94 20.67 1.66
C THR A 79 -17.66 22.12 2.02
N THR A 80 -16.69 22.38 2.89
CA THR A 80 -16.32 23.74 3.29
C THR A 80 -15.81 24.58 2.09
N ILE A 81 -15.00 23.97 1.22
CA ILE A 81 -14.53 24.63 0.00
C ILE A 81 -15.70 24.92 -0.96
N ALA A 82 -16.59 23.92 -1.16
CA ALA A 82 -17.74 24.08 -2.03
C ALA A 82 -18.69 25.21 -1.55
N GLN A 83 -18.89 25.32 -0.24
CA GLN A 83 -19.72 26.38 0.38
C GLN A 83 -19.17 27.79 0.18
N ILE A 84 -17.88 27.97 -0.13
CA ILE A 84 -17.32 29.28 -0.51
C ILE A 84 -17.90 29.76 -1.85
N PHE A 85 -18.21 28.81 -2.76
CA PHE A 85 -18.75 29.11 -4.09
C PHE A 85 -20.29 29.07 -4.13
N ASP A 86 -20.88 28.17 -3.33
CA ASP A 86 -22.32 28.01 -3.20
C ASP A 86 -22.70 27.62 -1.76
N PRO A 87 -23.20 28.60 -0.95
CA PRO A 87 -23.55 28.37 0.45
C PRO A 87 -24.70 27.36 0.67
N GLU A 88 -25.48 27.01 -0.36
CA GLU A 88 -26.58 26.06 -0.27
C GLU A 88 -26.11 24.60 -0.28
N ILE A 89 -24.88 24.34 -0.65
CA ILE A 89 -24.29 22.99 -0.66
C ILE A 89 -24.18 22.48 0.80
N LYS A 90 -24.95 21.45 1.11
CA LYS A 90 -24.99 20.86 2.47
C LYS A 90 -23.86 19.87 2.69
N PHE A 91 -23.51 19.10 1.66
CA PHE A 91 -22.51 18.03 1.79
C PHE A 91 -21.91 17.67 0.41
N VAL A 92 -20.60 17.47 0.39
CA VAL A 92 -19.86 16.91 -0.75
C VAL A 92 -19.23 15.61 -0.30
N ASP A 93 -19.66 14.51 -0.90
CA ASP A 93 -19.06 13.21 -0.62
C ASP A 93 -17.69 13.07 -1.30
N PHE A 94 -16.78 12.40 -0.60
CA PHE A 94 -15.50 12.00 -1.20
C PHE A 94 -15.55 10.49 -1.46
N PRO A 95 -15.35 10.03 -2.72
CA PRO A 95 -15.56 8.62 -3.06
C PRO A 95 -14.74 7.68 -2.16
N PRO A 96 -15.38 6.68 -1.50
CA PRO A 96 -14.73 5.77 -0.54
C PRO A 96 -13.52 5.05 -1.13
N PHE A 97 -13.54 4.72 -2.42
CA PHE A 97 -12.44 4.09 -3.14
C PHE A 97 -11.15 4.92 -3.07
N TRP A 98 -11.24 6.23 -3.38
CA TRP A 98 -10.08 7.11 -3.33
C TRP A 98 -9.64 7.43 -1.91
N ALA A 99 -10.60 7.62 -0.99
CA ALA A 99 -10.29 7.83 0.43
C ALA A 99 -9.52 6.64 1.01
N GLY A 100 -10.00 5.43 0.75
CA GLY A 100 -9.37 4.19 1.17
C GLY A 100 -7.98 4.01 0.54
N SER A 101 -7.87 4.18 -0.79
CA SER A 101 -6.60 4.06 -1.50
C SER A 101 -5.53 5.01 -0.94
N PHE A 102 -5.88 6.28 -0.71
CA PHE A 102 -4.96 7.28 -0.15
C PHE A 102 -4.58 6.97 1.30
N ALA A 103 -5.56 6.66 2.15
CA ALA A 103 -5.31 6.39 3.56
C ALA A 103 -4.39 5.17 3.74
N ILE A 104 -4.69 4.05 3.07
CA ILE A 104 -3.88 2.84 3.12
C ILE A 104 -2.49 3.11 2.55
N ALA A 105 -2.40 3.82 1.42
CA ALA A 105 -1.12 4.15 0.81
C ALA A 105 -0.25 5.07 1.68
N LEU A 106 -0.84 6.01 2.43
CA LEU A 106 -0.10 6.85 3.39
C LEU A 106 0.43 6.01 4.56
N ILE A 107 -0.38 5.10 5.09
CA ILE A 107 0.01 4.22 6.19
C ILE A 107 1.15 3.29 5.74
N ILE A 108 0.91 2.46 4.74
CA ILE A 108 1.88 1.48 4.25
C ILE A 108 3.09 2.17 3.61
N GLY A 109 2.89 3.32 2.96
CA GLY A 109 3.96 4.16 2.42
C GLY A 109 4.92 4.67 3.50
N SER A 110 4.43 4.89 4.72
CA SER A 110 5.27 5.27 5.86
C SER A 110 6.23 4.13 6.28
N TYR A 111 5.76 2.88 6.24
CA TYR A 111 6.62 1.70 6.45
C TYR A 111 7.56 1.49 5.27
N ALA A 112 7.07 1.61 4.03
CA ALA A 112 7.87 1.52 2.81
C ALA A 112 8.98 2.57 2.76
N THR A 113 8.75 3.78 3.30
CA THR A 113 9.76 4.82 3.46
C THR A 113 11.00 4.31 4.20
N GLU A 114 10.82 3.63 5.33
CA GLU A 114 11.95 3.09 6.09
C GLU A 114 12.60 1.90 5.39
N THR A 115 11.80 1.05 4.74
CA THR A 115 12.30 -0.06 3.94
C THR A 115 13.20 0.43 2.81
N PHE A 116 12.72 1.38 2.01
CA PHE A 116 13.52 1.92 0.91
C PHE A 116 14.74 2.70 1.42
N ARG A 117 14.60 3.48 2.49
CA ARG A 117 15.73 4.16 3.11
C ARG A 117 16.81 3.17 3.57
N GLY A 118 16.40 2.12 4.29
CA GLY A 118 17.31 1.06 4.74
C GLY A 118 17.99 0.34 3.57
N ALA A 119 17.23 0.03 2.52
CA ALA A 119 17.76 -0.60 1.32
C ALA A 119 18.77 0.29 0.58
N PHE A 120 18.52 1.61 0.46
CA PHE A 120 19.50 2.55 -0.13
C PHE A 120 20.79 2.62 0.68
N LEU A 121 20.71 2.55 2.01
CA LEU A 121 21.89 2.54 2.89
C LEU A 121 22.61 1.20 2.89
N GLY A 122 21.92 0.11 2.58
CA GLY A 122 22.46 -1.23 2.49
C GLY A 122 23.19 -1.55 1.18
N VAL A 123 23.14 -0.66 0.17
CA VAL A 123 23.91 -0.85 -1.07
C VAL A 123 25.40 -0.72 -0.77
N ASP A 124 26.18 -1.73 -1.13
CA ASP A 124 27.63 -1.77 -0.90
C ASP A 124 28.32 -0.56 -1.57
N PRO A 125 29.01 0.30 -0.79
CA PRO A 125 29.76 1.43 -1.32
C PRO A 125 30.79 1.04 -2.37
N GLY A 126 31.41 -0.17 -2.24
CA GLY A 126 32.40 -0.68 -3.18
C GLY A 126 31.86 -0.81 -4.61
N GLN A 127 30.58 -1.15 -4.79
CA GLN A 127 29.95 -1.19 -6.11
C GLN A 127 29.87 0.21 -6.74
N ILE A 128 29.60 1.22 -5.92
CA ILE A 128 29.51 2.61 -6.37
C ILE A 128 30.91 3.15 -6.72
N GLU A 129 31.90 2.83 -5.91
CA GLU A 129 33.31 3.21 -6.13
C GLU A 129 33.88 2.55 -7.39
N ALA A 130 33.62 1.25 -7.58
CA ALA A 130 34.01 0.51 -8.77
C ALA A 130 33.41 1.13 -10.05
N ALA A 131 32.11 1.47 -10.04
CA ALA A 131 31.46 2.12 -11.16
C ALA A 131 32.11 3.47 -11.49
N ARG A 132 32.47 4.26 -10.47
CA ARG A 132 33.18 5.55 -10.67
C ARG A 132 34.58 5.36 -11.17
N ALA A 133 35.34 4.36 -10.70
CA ALA A 133 36.64 4.03 -11.17
C ALA A 133 36.67 3.66 -12.68
N LEU A 134 35.56 3.04 -13.15
CA LEU A 134 35.34 2.75 -14.58
C LEU A 134 34.87 3.97 -15.40
N GLY A 135 34.83 5.18 -14.81
CA GLY A 135 34.44 6.41 -15.50
C GLY A 135 32.91 6.54 -15.72
N ILE A 136 32.09 5.72 -15.06
CA ILE A 136 30.65 5.81 -15.17
C ILE A 136 30.15 7.06 -14.41
N SER A 137 29.37 7.91 -15.09
CA SER A 137 28.88 9.16 -14.51
C SER A 137 27.95 8.88 -13.30
N SER A 138 27.87 9.82 -12.34
CA SER A 138 27.09 9.68 -11.12
C SER A 138 25.61 9.34 -11.36
N LEU A 139 25.00 9.93 -12.40
CA LEU A 139 23.62 9.63 -12.79
C LEU A 139 23.48 8.19 -13.30
N LYS A 140 24.38 7.74 -14.16
CA LYS A 140 24.39 6.36 -14.67
C LYS A 140 24.66 5.36 -13.54
N THR A 141 25.61 5.66 -12.65
CA THR A 141 25.86 4.84 -11.44
C THR A 141 24.61 4.75 -10.57
N PHE A 142 23.89 5.86 -10.38
CA PHE A 142 22.64 5.84 -9.61
C PHE A 142 21.57 4.95 -10.27
N ILE A 143 21.34 5.12 -11.58
CA ILE A 143 20.27 4.41 -12.31
C ILE A 143 20.62 2.93 -12.52
N TYR A 144 21.84 2.62 -12.95
CA TYR A 144 22.20 1.26 -13.38
C TYR A 144 22.87 0.40 -12.32
N VAL A 145 23.36 1.00 -11.22
CA VAL A 145 23.97 0.26 -10.11
C VAL A 145 23.18 0.39 -8.84
N ARG A 146 22.97 1.63 -8.37
CA ARG A 146 22.38 1.85 -7.04
C ARG A 146 20.89 1.50 -6.96
N ILE A 147 20.07 1.89 -7.94
CA ILE A 147 18.63 1.57 -7.95
C ILE A 147 18.39 0.05 -8.04
N PRO A 148 18.99 -0.70 -8.98
CA PRO A 148 18.80 -2.15 -9.05
C PRO A 148 19.27 -2.88 -7.78
N ALA A 149 20.40 -2.48 -7.20
CA ALA A 149 20.91 -3.04 -5.95
C ALA A 149 19.96 -2.74 -4.78
N MET A 150 19.45 -1.50 -4.69
CA MET A 150 18.47 -1.09 -3.68
C MET A 150 17.18 -1.91 -3.80
N TRP A 151 16.63 -2.07 -5.00
CA TRP A 151 15.40 -2.85 -5.21
C TRP A 151 15.56 -4.29 -4.76
N ARG A 152 16.70 -4.92 -5.02
CA ARG A 152 17.01 -6.27 -4.57
C ARG A 152 16.97 -6.40 -3.04
N LEU A 153 17.52 -5.39 -2.35
CA LEU A 153 17.51 -5.35 -0.88
C LEU A 153 16.14 -4.98 -0.30
N ALA A 154 15.38 -4.15 -1.02
CA ALA A 154 14.06 -3.71 -0.59
C ALA A 154 12.96 -4.77 -0.78
N LEU A 155 13.08 -5.62 -1.80
CA LEU A 155 12.01 -6.50 -2.27
C LEU A 155 11.48 -7.46 -1.18
N PRO A 156 12.33 -8.18 -0.40
CA PRO A 156 11.84 -9.07 0.64
C PRO A 156 11.02 -8.34 1.73
N PRO A 157 11.51 -7.27 2.38
CA PRO A 157 10.70 -6.55 3.36
C PRO A 157 9.50 -5.83 2.73
N PHE A 158 9.59 -5.38 1.48
CA PHE A 158 8.48 -4.75 0.77
C PHE A 158 7.37 -5.76 0.44
N GLY A 159 7.70 -7.02 0.19
CA GLY A 159 6.73 -8.11 0.04
C GLY A 159 5.81 -8.24 1.25
N ASN A 160 6.35 -8.06 2.48
CA ASN A 160 5.53 -8.04 3.69
C ASN A 160 4.57 -6.84 3.73
N HIS A 161 4.99 -5.68 3.20
CA HIS A 161 4.09 -4.52 3.07
C HIS A 161 2.97 -4.78 2.06
N MET A 162 3.22 -5.49 0.97
CA MET A 162 2.18 -5.91 0.02
C MET A 162 1.16 -6.85 0.67
N LEU A 163 1.60 -7.76 1.53
CA LEU A 163 0.71 -8.65 2.30
C LEU A 163 -0.11 -7.89 3.35
N SER A 164 0.44 -6.86 3.98
CA SER A 164 -0.32 -5.97 4.86
C SER A 164 -1.34 -5.18 4.05
N LEU A 165 -0.90 -4.57 2.94
CA LEU A 165 -1.74 -3.75 2.08
C LEU A 165 -3.00 -4.48 1.62
N VAL A 166 -2.89 -5.74 1.13
CA VAL A 166 -4.08 -6.49 0.70
C VAL A 166 -5.02 -6.78 1.86
N LYS A 167 -4.53 -7.01 3.07
CA LYS A 167 -5.38 -7.23 4.25
C LYS A 167 -6.07 -5.94 4.70
N ASP A 168 -5.37 -4.81 4.60
CA ASP A 168 -5.89 -3.51 5.01
C ASP A 168 -6.96 -2.99 4.05
N THR A 169 -7.08 -3.55 2.82
CA THR A 169 -8.21 -3.24 1.94
C THR A 169 -9.56 -3.61 2.57
N ALA A 170 -9.61 -4.57 3.49
CA ALA A 170 -10.83 -4.90 4.22
C ALA A 170 -11.34 -3.76 5.13
N LEU A 171 -10.46 -2.84 5.57
CA LEU A 171 -10.85 -1.72 6.42
C LEU A 171 -11.80 -0.75 5.72
N VAL A 172 -11.78 -0.71 4.38
CA VAL A 172 -12.63 0.24 3.62
C VAL A 172 -14.10 -0.13 3.60
N ALA A 173 -14.46 -1.37 4.00
CA ALA A 173 -15.85 -1.76 4.25
C ALA A 173 -16.54 -0.80 5.23
N ILE A 174 -15.81 -0.33 6.24
CA ILE A 174 -16.32 0.55 7.30
C ILE A 174 -16.77 1.92 6.75
N ILE A 175 -16.15 2.38 5.67
CA ILE A 175 -16.54 3.64 5.00
C ILE A 175 -17.49 3.40 3.83
N GLY A 176 -18.08 2.19 3.72
CA GLY A 176 -19.12 1.86 2.76
C GLY A 176 -18.64 1.46 1.37
N LEU A 177 -17.35 1.09 1.18
CA LEU A 177 -16.90 0.53 -0.09
C LEU A 177 -17.35 -0.93 -0.22
N GLU A 178 -18.04 -1.25 -1.30
CA GLU A 178 -18.61 -2.58 -1.57
C GLU A 178 -17.52 -3.58 -2.02
N GLU A 179 -16.60 -3.90 -1.11
CA GLU A 179 -15.58 -4.91 -1.30
C GLU A 179 -16.00 -6.24 -0.61
N THR A 180 -15.14 -7.24 -0.62
CA THR A 180 -15.43 -8.62 -0.18
C THR A 180 -15.97 -8.71 1.26
N LEU A 181 -15.43 -7.93 2.21
CA LEU A 181 -15.91 -7.93 3.60
C LEU A 181 -17.28 -7.26 3.73
N PHE A 182 -17.50 -6.15 3.01
CA PHE A 182 -18.79 -5.47 2.94
C PHE A 182 -19.90 -6.39 2.40
N VAL A 183 -19.60 -7.14 1.32
CA VAL A 183 -20.49 -8.15 0.76
C VAL A 183 -20.85 -9.21 1.81
N ALA A 184 -19.87 -9.67 2.59
CA ALA A 184 -20.11 -10.63 3.64
C ALA A 184 -21.04 -10.08 4.74
N GLU A 185 -20.86 -8.80 5.14
CA GLU A 185 -21.72 -8.15 6.12
C GLU A 185 -23.18 -8.05 5.64
N GLN A 186 -23.38 -7.71 4.37
CA GLN A 186 -24.71 -7.74 3.74
C GLN A 186 -25.28 -9.17 3.75
N ALA A 187 -24.50 -10.16 3.30
CA ALA A 187 -24.94 -11.56 3.29
C ALA A 187 -25.29 -12.07 4.69
N ILE A 188 -24.58 -11.65 5.73
CA ILE A 188 -24.89 -11.96 7.13
C ILE A 188 -26.25 -11.39 7.53
N GLY A 189 -26.56 -10.16 7.14
CA GLY A 189 -27.85 -9.53 7.41
C GLY A 189 -29.04 -10.33 6.85
N TYR A 190 -28.88 -10.95 5.68
CA TYR A 190 -29.92 -11.78 5.06
C TYR A 190 -29.95 -13.23 5.56
N THR A 191 -28.78 -13.82 5.81
CA THR A 191 -28.69 -15.28 6.08
C THR A 191 -28.64 -15.63 7.56
N GLY A 192 -28.25 -14.68 8.43
CA GLY A 192 -28.01 -14.91 9.85
C GLY A 192 -26.82 -15.85 10.14
N LYS A 193 -25.88 -16.03 9.19
CA LYS A 193 -24.78 -17.01 9.29
C LYS A 193 -23.38 -16.35 9.24
N PRO A 194 -23.00 -15.56 10.28
CA PRO A 194 -21.74 -14.80 10.26
C PRO A 194 -20.52 -15.69 10.10
N PHE A 195 -20.44 -16.80 10.82
CA PHE A 195 -19.29 -17.70 10.78
C PHE A 195 -19.01 -18.23 9.36
N THR A 196 -20.06 -18.62 8.64
CA THR A 196 -19.92 -19.14 7.26
C THR A 196 -19.42 -18.05 6.32
N MET A 197 -19.95 -16.83 6.41
CA MET A 197 -19.57 -15.72 5.53
C MET A 197 -18.14 -15.26 5.80
N TYR A 198 -17.73 -15.14 7.06
CA TYR A 198 -16.35 -14.79 7.39
C TYR A 198 -15.32 -15.87 7.00
N ILE A 199 -15.69 -17.16 7.00
CA ILE A 199 -14.82 -18.21 6.44
C ILE A 199 -14.63 -18.00 4.94
N VAL A 200 -15.66 -17.63 4.18
CA VAL A 200 -15.54 -17.34 2.74
C VAL A 200 -14.61 -16.15 2.52
N VAL A 201 -14.80 -15.05 3.25
CA VAL A 201 -13.88 -13.89 3.21
C VAL A 201 -12.45 -14.30 3.51
N GLY A 202 -12.25 -15.04 4.61
CA GLY A 202 -10.93 -15.53 5.01
C GLY A 202 -10.27 -16.39 3.93
N ALA A 203 -11.02 -17.26 3.25
CA ALA A 203 -10.52 -18.07 2.14
C ALA A 203 -10.12 -17.20 0.93
N ILE A 204 -10.91 -16.17 0.58
CA ILE A 204 -10.60 -15.25 -0.51
C ILE A 204 -9.33 -14.46 -0.21
N TYR A 205 -9.21 -13.85 0.98
CA TYR A 205 -8.01 -13.09 1.38
C TYR A 205 -6.77 -13.98 1.52
N LEU A 206 -6.93 -15.23 1.94
CA LEU A 206 -5.85 -16.22 1.93
C LEU A 206 -5.40 -16.52 0.49
N GLY A 207 -6.33 -16.60 -0.44
CA GLY A 207 -6.03 -16.74 -1.88
C GLY A 207 -5.20 -15.56 -2.39
N PHE A 208 -5.62 -14.32 -2.13
CA PHE A 208 -4.86 -13.12 -2.51
C PHE A 208 -3.46 -13.10 -1.87
N SER A 209 -3.36 -13.37 -0.57
CA SER A 209 -2.09 -13.43 0.14
C SER A 209 -1.15 -14.48 -0.44
N THR A 210 -1.70 -15.63 -0.85
CA THR A 210 -0.95 -16.71 -1.48
C THR A 210 -0.40 -16.29 -2.85
N ILE A 211 -1.22 -15.65 -3.69
CA ILE A 211 -0.81 -15.13 -5.00
C ILE A 211 0.32 -14.10 -4.83
N ILE A 212 0.16 -13.15 -3.90
CA ILE A 212 1.17 -12.12 -3.61
C ILE A 212 2.48 -12.78 -3.15
N THR A 213 2.40 -13.77 -2.24
CA THR A 213 3.58 -14.48 -1.74
C THR A 213 4.36 -15.14 -2.87
N PHE A 214 3.69 -15.91 -3.73
CA PHE A 214 4.37 -16.54 -4.86
C PHE A 214 4.93 -15.54 -5.86
N THR A 215 4.22 -14.42 -6.09
CA THR A 215 4.70 -13.34 -6.95
C THR A 215 5.98 -12.72 -6.40
N VAL A 216 6.00 -12.37 -5.10
CA VAL A 216 7.18 -11.79 -4.43
C VAL A 216 8.34 -12.77 -4.46
N MET A 217 8.13 -14.05 -4.13
CA MET A 217 9.17 -15.08 -4.20
C MET A 217 9.75 -15.23 -5.63
N GLY A 218 8.90 -15.15 -6.64
CA GLY A 218 9.33 -15.16 -8.05
C GLY A 218 10.21 -13.96 -8.39
N LEU A 219 9.79 -12.76 -7.98
CA LEU A 219 10.55 -11.52 -8.17
C LEU A 219 11.90 -11.55 -7.43
N GLU A 220 11.93 -12.07 -6.21
CA GLU A 220 13.17 -12.24 -5.44
C GLU A 220 14.16 -13.18 -6.14
N ARG A 221 13.70 -14.34 -6.61
CA ARG A 221 14.53 -15.28 -7.38
C ARG A 221 15.07 -14.62 -8.66
N TYR A 222 14.21 -13.92 -9.37
CA TYR A 222 14.63 -13.20 -10.58
C TYR A 222 15.66 -12.11 -10.27
N ALA A 223 15.49 -11.34 -9.21
CA ALA A 223 16.40 -10.29 -8.79
C ALA A 223 17.77 -10.85 -8.34
N ASN A 224 17.82 -12.06 -7.75
CA ASN A 224 19.03 -12.68 -7.20
C ASN A 224 19.71 -13.66 -8.16
N ARG A 225 19.15 -13.94 -9.33
CA ARG A 225 19.63 -14.97 -10.29
C ARG A 225 21.12 -14.88 -10.65
N HIS A 226 21.72 -13.66 -10.59
CA HIS A 226 23.12 -13.44 -10.93
C HIS A 226 24.09 -13.63 -9.75
N LEU A 227 23.56 -13.77 -8.51
CA LEU A 227 24.37 -14.01 -7.32
C LEU A 227 24.51 -15.50 -6.98
N GLU A 228 23.59 -16.35 -7.45
CA GLU A 228 23.59 -17.79 -7.19
C GLU A 228 24.64 -18.55 -8.02
N VAL A 229 25.19 -17.93 -9.07
CA VAL A 229 26.20 -18.55 -9.96
C VAL A 229 27.60 -18.58 -9.32
N THR A 230 27.79 -17.99 -8.15
CA THR A 230 29.10 -17.84 -7.49
C THR A 230 29.26 -18.71 -6.22
N ARG A 231 28.42 -19.74 -6.07
CA ARG A 231 28.58 -20.76 -4.99
C ARG A 231 28.93 -22.13 -5.55
#